data_d1847e56bdd9ef4cdf67f8e7958b8aa2
#
_entry.id   d1847e56bdd9ef4cdf67f8e7958b8aa2
#
_cell.length_a   1.000
_cell.length_b   1.000
_cell.length_c   1.000
_cell.angle_alpha   90.00
_cell.angle_beta   90.00
_cell.angle_gamma   90.00
#
_symmetry.space_group_name_H-M   'P 1'
#
loop_
_entity.id
_entity.type
_entity.pdbx_description
1 polymer ?
#
loop_
_entity_poly.entity_id
_entity_poly.type
_entity_poly.pdbx_seq_one_letter_code
_entity_poly.pdbx_strand_id
1 'polypeptide(L)'
;MNLQEQISRIQSMMGVINEGKDDALKKSIQKMIDNTITELREESEDWGLGEMDELDELNSIERIEIDRVVDFTRMVIYVNIFVNSQRRDFDNVMSTINYQIQRYIPNSFVQVDDIIDNRTFGPGIDF
;
A
#
# COMPACT_ATOMS: atom_id res chain seq x y z
N MET A 1 20.23 11.77 -22.46
CA MET A 1 20.05 10.82 -21.35
C MET A 1 18.93 11.31 -20.46
N ASN A 2 18.02 10.45 -20.16
CA ASN A 2 16.94 10.85 -19.29
C ASN A 2 17.36 10.69 -17.83
N LEU A 3 16.57 11.24 -16.94
CA LEU A 3 16.86 11.22 -15.51
C LEU A 3 16.94 9.78 -14.97
N GLN A 4 16.11 8.90 -15.49
CA GLN A 4 16.08 7.52 -15.06
C GLN A 4 17.42 6.82 -15.34
N GLU A 5 18.00 7.05 -16.49
CA GLU A 5 19.28 6.46 -16.84
C GLU A 5 20.40 7.01 -15.96
N GLN A 6 20.35 8.30 -15.65
CA GLN A 6 21.33 8.92 -14.79
C GLN A 6 21.28 8.31 -13.39
N ILE A 7 20.09 8.13 -12.88
CA ILE A 7 19.88 7.54 -11.55
C ILE A 7 20.41 6.11 -11.54
N SER A 8 20.06 5.31 -12.53
CA SER A 8 20.50 3.94 -12.60
C SER A 8 22.01 3.82 -12.66
N ARG A 9 22.62 4.71 -13.40
CA ARG A 9 24.06 4.71 -13.58
C ARG A 9 24.78 5.03 -12.27
N ILE A 10 24.30 6.02 -11.57
CA ILE A 10 24.87 6.41 -10.30
C ILE A 10 24.68 5.30 -9.27
N GLN A 11 23.52 4.68 -9.28
CA GLN A 11 23.22 3.58 -8.36
C GLN A 11 24.15 2.41 -8.57
N SER A 12 24.53 2.16 -9.80
CA SER A 12 25.49 1.08 -10.11
C SER A 12 26.83 1.33 -9.49
N MET A 13 27.20 2.58 -9.32
CA MET A 13 28.51 2.93 -8.81
C MET A 13 28.54 3.08 -7.31
N MET A 14 27.42 3.36 -6.68
CA MET A 14 27.36 3.68 -5.27
C MET A 14 26.19 2.97 -4.61
N GLY A 15 26.49 2.06 -3.70
CA GLY A 15 25.47 1.27 -3.03
C GLY A 15 24.41 2.11 -2.33
N VAL A 16 24.77 3.28 -1.82
CA VAL A 16 23.82 4.13 -1.12
C VAL A 16 22.70 4.61 -2.02
N ILE A 17 22.94 4.62 -3.32
CA ILE A 17 21.92 5.12 -4.25
C ILE A 17 20.85 4.08 -4.50
N ASN A 18 21.13 2.82 -4.22
CA ASN A 18 20.09 1.81 -4.26
C ASN A 18 18.99 2.11 -3.26
N GLU A 19 19.35 2.67 -2.13
CA GLU A 19 18.36 3.10 -1.15
C GLU A 19 17.47 4.21 -1.71
N GLY A 20 18.07 5.14 -2.43
CA GLY A 20 17.31 6.20 -3.08
C GLY A 20 16.35 5.66 -4.12
N LYS A 21 16.77 4.63 -4.85
CA LYS A 21 15.91 3.99 -5.83
C LYS A 21 14.75 3.28 -5.15
N ASP A 22 15.02 2.57 -4.08
CA ASP A 22 13.97 1.91 -3.32
C ASP A 22 12.99 2.92 -2.76
N ASP A 23 13.47 4.06 -2.30
CA ASP A 23 12.64 5.14 -1.83
C ASP A 23 11.73 5.69 -2.91
N ALA A 24 12.27 5.91 -4.10
CA ALA A 24 11.48 6.41 -5.22
C ALA A 24 10.41 5.38 -5.62
N LEU A 25 10.77 4.12 -5.63
CA LEU A 25 9.84 3.05 -5.95
C LEU A 25 8.73 2.97 -4.89
N LYS A 26 9.11 3.01 -3.62
CA LYS A 26 8.14 3.01 -2.54
C LYS A 26 7.17 4.19 -2.65
N LYS A 27 7.68 5.37 -2.94
CA LYS A 27 6.84 6.55 -3.07
C LYS A 27 5.86 6.41 -4.22
N SER A 28 6.31 5.87 -5.34
CA SER A 28 5.43 5.66 -6.49
C SER A 28 4.33 4.66 -6.17
N ILE A 29 4.68 3.55 -5.54
CA ILE A 29 3.72 2.53 -5.18
C ILE A 29 2.79 3.06 -4.10
N GLN A 30 3.33 3.79 -3.13
CA GLN A 30 2.51 4.40 -2.08
C GLN A 30 1.46 5.32 -2.69
N LYS A 31 1.84 6.09 -3.68
CA LYS A 31 0.91 6.97 -4.36
C LYS A 31 -0.18 6.19 -5.09
N MET A 32 0.17 5.09 -5.72
CA MET A 32 -0.81 4.23 -6.38
C MET A 32 -1.81 3.67 -5.38
N ILE A 33 -1.32 3.22 -4.23
CA ILE A 33 -2.19 2.71 -3.17
C ILE A 33 -3.13 3.80 -2.66
N ASP A 34 -2.57 4.98 -2.38
CA ASP A 34 -3.37 6.11 -1.89
C ASP A 34 -4.44 6.51 -2.90
N ASN A 35 -4.07 6.55 -4.19
CA ASN A 35 -5.02 6.87 -5.24
C ASN A 35 -6.12 5.82 -5.35
N THR A 36 -5.76 4.56 -5.21
CA THR A 36 -6.74 3.47 -5.27
C THR A 36 -7.75 3.60 -4.13
N ILE A 37 -7.27 3.86 -2.92
CA ILE A 37 -8.15 4.05 -1.77
C ILE A 37 -9.07 5.26 -1.98
N THR A 38 -8.51 6.35 -2.48
CA THR A 38 -9.29 7.55 -2.77
C THR A 38 -10.39 7.28 -3.78
N GLU A 39 -10.05 6.58 -4.86
CA GLU A 39 -11.03 6.22 -5.89
C GLU A 39 -12.13 5.32 -5.33
N LEU A 40 -11.75 4.34 -4.53
CA LEU A 40 -12.73 3.45 -3.90
C LEU A 40 -13.68 4.23 -2.99
N ARG A 41 -13.17 5.18 -2.24
CA ARG A 41 -14.01 6.00 -1.37
C ARG A 41 -14.97 6.86 -2.16
N GLU A 42 -14.53 7.40 -3.28
CA GLU A 42 -15.40 8.18 -4.15
C GLU A 42 -16.47 7.30 -4.78
N GLU A 43 -16.09 6.14 -5.26
CA GLU A 43 -17.04 5.21 -5.87
C GLU A 43 -18.03 4.65 -4.85
N SER A 44 -17.60 4.54 -3.60
CA SER A 44 -18.43 3.92 -2.57
C SER A 44 -19.73 4.66 -2.30
N GLU A 45 -19.80 5.91 -2.69
CA GLU A 45 -21.04 6.68 -2.56
C GLU A 45 -22.17 6.10 -3.41
N ASP A 46 -21.80 5.42 -4.48
CA ASP A 46 -22.77 4.81 -5.40
C ASP A 46 -22.98 3.32 -5.16
N TRP A 47 -22.33 2.76 -4.16
CA TRP A 47 -22.41 1.32 -3.92
C TRP A 47 -23.75 0.93 -3.29
N GLY A 48 -24.26 -0.22 -3.74
CA GLY A 48 -25.46 -0.78 -3.19
C GLY A 48 -25.18 -1.71 -2.02
N LEU A 49 -26.24 -2.37 -1.56
CA LEU A 49 -26.15 -3.26 -0.40
C LEU A 49 -25.21 -4.44 -0.63
N GLY A 50 -25.00 -4.83 -1.88
CA GLY A 50 -24.13 -5.95 -2.19
C GLY A 50 -22.67 -5.69 -1.92
N GLU A 51 -22.27 -4.43 -1.75
CA GLU A 51 -20.89 -4.06 -1.50
C GLU A 51 -20.66 -3.58 -0.08
N MET A 52 -21.55 -3.89 0.82
CA MET A 52 -21.44 -3.45 2.23
C MET A 52 -20.16 -3.96 2.89
N ASP A 53 -19.73 -5.16 2.55
CA ASP A 53 -18.54 -5.73 3.16
C ASP A 53 -17.29 -4.93 2.74
N GLU A 54 -17.19 -4.60 1.48
CA GLU A 54 -16.08 -3.80 0.99
C GLU A 54 -16.13 -2.38 1.56
N LEU A 55 -17.32 -1.83 1.69
CA LEU A 55 -17.50 -0.51 2.29
C LEU A 55 -17.05 -0.51 3.76
N ASP A 56 -17.38 -1.56 4.50
CA ASP A 56 -16.94 -1.69 5.88
C ASP A 56 -15.42 -1.76 5.97
N GLU A 57 -14.78 -2.45 5.03
CA GLU A 57 -13.32 -2.47 4.96
C GLU A 57 -12.78 -1.06 4.78
N LEU A 58 -13.30 -0.32 3.80
CA LEU A 58 -12.84 1.03 3.53
C LEU A 58 -13.02 1.96 4.73
N ASN A 59 -14.16 1.85 5.38
CA ASN A 59 -14.46 2.71 6.53
C ASN A 59 -13.56 2.41 7.72
N SER A 60 -13.04 1.20 7.79
CA SER A 60 -12.13 0.79 8.87
C SER A 60 -10.68 1.21 8.61
N ILE A 61 -10.33 1.47 7.35
CA ILE A 61 -8.96 1.82 6.98
C ILE A 61 -8.74 3.32 7.16
N GLU A 62 -7.75 3.68 7.96
CA GLU A 62 -7.30 5.07 8.02
C GLU A 62 -6.30 5.34 6.92
N ARG A 63 -5.32 4.46 6.76
CA ARG A 63 -4.34 4.56 5.68
C ARG A 63 -3.62 3.22 5.53
N ILE A 64 -2.95 3.07 4.40
CA ILE A 64 -2.10 1.92 4.13
C ILE A 64 -0.72 2.46 3.79
N GLU A 65 0.30 1.99 4.49
CA GLU A 65 1.67 2.43 4.27
C GLU A 65 2.55 1.25 3.91
N ILE A 66 3.46 1.48 2.99
CA ILE A 66 4.41 0.45 2.60
C ILE A 66 5.44 0.29 3.71
N ASP A 67 5.63 -0.96 4.14
CA ASP A 67 6.68 -1.30 5.09
C ASP A 67 7.99 -1.54 4.35
N ARG A 68 7.96 -2.46 3.39
CA ARG A 68 9.14 -2.79 2.60
C ARG A 68 8.75 -3.41 1.27
N VAL A 69 9.69 -3.42 0.36
CA VAL A 69 9.53 -4.07 -0.95
C VAL A 69 10.64 -5.09 -1.09
N VAL A 70 10.28 -6.32 -1.41
CA VAL A 70 11.23 -7.41 -1.65
C VAL A 70 11.13 -7.79 -3.13
N ASP A 71 12.21 -7.62 -3.85
CA ASP A 71 12.24 -7.84 -5.29
C ASP A 71 13.18 -9.00 -5.63
N PHE A 72 12.59 -10.17 -5.83
CA PHE A 72 13.28 -11.36 -6.27
C PHE A 72 12.72 -11.83 -7.61
N THR A 73 12.24 -13.07 -7.65
CA THR A 73 11.56 -13.61 -8.83
C THR A 73 10.25 -12.87 -9.08
N ARG A 74 9.66 -12.35 -8.03
CA ARG A 74 8.51 -11.46 -8.13
C ARG A 74 8.70 -10.35 -7.09
N MET A 75 8.06 -9.23 -7.34
CA MET A 75 8.11 -8.12 -6.39
C MET A 75 6.99 -8.29 -5.37
N VAL A 76 7.35 -8.39 -4.10
CA VAL A 76 6.37 -8.44 -3.02
C VAL A 76 6.44 -7.14 -2.24
N ILE A 77 5.31 -6.47 -2.17
CA ILE A 77 5.18 -5.18 -1.51
C ILE A 77 4.45 -5.42 -0.20
N TYR A 78 5.17 -5.29 0.91
CA TYR A 78 4.59 -5.48 2.24
C TYR A 78 4.04 -4.16 2.74
N VAL A 79 2.81 -4.18 3.18
CA VAL A 79 2.14 -2.97 3.65
C VAL A 79 1.59 -3.16 5.05
N ASN A 80 1.51 -2.05 5.79
CA ASN A 80 0.83 -2.01 7.07
C ASN A 80 -0.49 -1.28 6.88
N ILE A 81 -1.56 -1.85 7.36
CA ILE A 81 -2.88 -1.22 7.32
C ILE A 81 -3.16 -0.62 8.68
N PHE A 82 -3.36 0.69 8.71
CA PHE A 82 -3.72 1.40 9.94
C PHE A 82 -5.23 1.51 9.98
N VAL A 83 -5.82 0.99 11.03
CA VAL A 83 -7.28 0.88 11.12
C VAL A 83 -7.82 1.61 12.35
N ASN A 84 -9.11 1.93 12.26
CA ASN A 84 -9.83 2.57 13.35
C ASN A 84 -10.87 1.63 13.98
N SER A 85 -10.71 0.33 13.77
CA SER A 85 -11.66 -0.66 14.22
C SER A 85 -10.94 -1.98 14.54
N GLN A 86 -11.69 -2.97 14.98
CA GLN A 86 -11.13 -4.29 15.24
C GLN A 86 -11.07 -5.18 14.01
N ARG A 87 -11.52 -4.67 12.88
CA ARG A 87 -11.55 -5.46 11.66
C ARG A 87 -10.13 -5.87 11.24
N ARG A 88 -9.99 -7.12 10.83
CA ARG A 88 -8.70 -7.66 10.39
C ARG A 88 -8.74 -8.26 8.98
N ASP A 89 -9.91 -8.27 8.35
CA ASP A 89 -10.09 -8.81 7.01
C ASP A 89 -10.31 -7.67 6.02
N PHE A 90 -9.42 -7.54 5.06
CA PHE A 90 -9.48 -6.50 4.04
C PHE A 90 -9.27 -7.09 2.65
N ASP A 91 -9.75 -8.33 2.45
CA ASP A 91 -9.52 -9.04 1.21
C ASP A 91 -10.07 -8.33 -0.01
N ASN A 92 -11.23 -7.70 0.09
CA ASN A 92 -11.82 -7.00 -1.04
C ASN A 92 -10.99 -5.79 -1.45
N VAL A 93 -10.62 -4.98 -0.48
CA VAL A 93 -9.81 -3.78 -0.76
C VAL A 93 -8.43 -4.20 -1.24
N MET A 94 -7.84 -5.20 -0.62
CA MET A 94 -6.52 -5.67 -1.04
C MET A 94 -6.54 -6.27 -2.44
N SER A 95 -7.60 -6.96 -2.82
CA SER A 95 -7.76 -7.48 -4.18
C SER A 95 -7.75 -6.34 -5.19
N THR A 96 -8.45 -5.27 -4.90
CA THR A 96 -8.50 -4.10 -5.79
C THR A 96 -7.13 -3.44 -5.88
N ILE A 97 -6.45 -3.29 -4.76
CA ILE A 97 -5.11 -2.70 -4.73
C ILE A 97 -4.16 -3.56 -5.55
N ASN A 98 -4.19 -4.87 -5.37
CA ASN A 98 -3.36 -5.78 -6.14
C ASN A 98 -3.64 -5.67 -7.63
N TYR A 99 -4.91 -5.60 -8.01
CA TYR A 99 -5.29 -5.47 -9.41
C TYR A 99 -4.69 -4.20 -10.01
N GLN A 100 -4.81 -3.08 -9.32
CA GLN A 100 -4.29 -1.80 -9.81
C GLN A 100 -2.77 -1.79 -9.90
N ILE A 101 -2.10 -2.31 -8.88
CA ILE A 101 -0.64 -2.34 -8.87
C ILE A 101 -0.11 -3.26 -9.98
N GLN A 102 -0.73 -4.42 -10.15
CA GLN A 102 -0.29 -5.38 -11.18
C GLN A 102 -0.49 -4.87 -12.59
N ARG A 103 -1.37 -3.92 -12.80
CA ARG A 103 -1.53 -3.29 -14.11
C ARG A 103 -0.31 -2.46 -14.49
N TYR A 104 0.37 -1.89 -13.50
CA TYR A 104 1.56 -1.06 -13.73
C TYR A 104 2.84 -1.84 -13.53
N ILE A 105 2.83 -2.79 -12.61
CA ILE A 105 4.00 -3.60 -12.28
C ILE A 105 3.60 -5.06 -12.36
N PRO A 106 3.65 -5.66 -13.56
CA PRO A 106 3.36 -7.08 -13.70
C PRO A 106 4.32 -7.88 -12.84
N ASN A 107 3.88 -9.03 -12.37
CA ASN A 107 4.67 -9.89 -11.50
C ASN A 107 4.93 -9.29 -10.13
N SER A 108 3.98 -8.50 -9.64
CA SER A 108 4.04 -7.94 -8.30
C SER A 108 2.87 -8.44 -7.47
N PHE A 109 3.01 -8.33 -6.16
CA PHE A 109 1.96 -8.71 -5.23
C PHE A 109 2.04 -7.83 -3.99
N VAL A 110 0.91 -7.29 -3.58
CA VAL A 110 0.82 -6.49 -2.35
C VAL A 110 0.29 -7.39 -1.25
N GLN A 111 1.05 -7.50 -0.18
CA GLN A 111 0.71 -8.37 0.93
C GLN A 111 0.65 -7.56 2.22
N VAL A 112 -0.35 -7.85 3.04
CA VAL A 112 -0.46 -7.21 4.35
C VAL A 112 0.59 -7.82 5.28
N ASP A 113 1.43 -6.96 5.85
CA ASP A 113 2.43 -7.37 6.82
C ASP A 113 1.86 -7.28 8.23
N ASP A 114 1.19 -6.17 8.52
CA ASP A 114 0.60 -5.97 9.84
C ASP A 114 -0.65 -5.10 9.73
N ILE A 115 -1.53 -5.25 10.69
CA ILE A 115 -2.72 -4.41 10.83
C ILE A 115 -2.59 -3.73 12.18
N ILE A 116 -2.53 -2.40 12.16
CA ILE A 116 -2.26 -1.60 13.34
C ILE A 116 -3.53 -0.84 13.73
N ASP A 117 -4.06 -1.15 14.89
CA ASP A 117 -5.27 -0.51 15.38
C ASP A 117 -4.91 0.73 16.20
N ASN A 118 -5.10 1.89 15.60
CA ASN A 118 -4.75 3.15 16.24
C ASN A 118 -5.55 3.44 17.50
N ARG A 119 -6.70 2.82 17.65
CA ARG A 119 -7.50 3.03 18.86
C ARG A 119 -6.81 2.49 20.10
N THR A 120 -5.92 1.51 19.92
CA THR A 120 -5.25 0.87 21.04
C THR A 120 -4.06 1.65 21.55
N PHE A 121 -3.73 2.74 20.90
CA PHE A 121 -2.57 3.55 21.29
C PHE A 121 -2.92 4.81 22.04
N GLY A 122 -4.13 4.89 22.53
CA GLY A 122 -4.50 6.02 23.36
C GLY A 122 -3.70 6.02 24.66
N PRO A 123 -3.52 7.18 25.25
CA PRO A 123 -2.71 7.31 26.46
C PRO A 123 -3.21 6.44 27.60
N GLY A 124 -4.49 6.15 27.61
CA GLY A 124 -5.05 5.36 28.67
C GLY A 124 -4.69 3.89 28.62
N ILE A 125 -4.11 3.47 27.56
CA ILE A 125 -3.87 2.06 27.37
C ILE A 125 -2.62 1.59 28.04
N ASP A 126 -1.71 2.47 28.19
CA ASP A 126 -0.40 2.10 28.65
C ASP A 126 -0.32 1.91 30.12
N PHE A 127 -1.39 1.81 30.64
CA PHE A 127 -1.33 1.67 32.04
C PHE A 127 -2.40 0.95 32.62
#